data_b7d905421f836ecf8b80403f267dc6d8
#
_entry.id   b7d905421f836ecf8b80403f267dc6d8
#
_cell.length_a   1.000
_cell.length_b   1.000
_cell.length_c   1.000
_cell.angle_alpha   90.00
_cell.angle_beta   90.00
_cell.angle_gamma   90.00
#
_symmetry.space_group_name_H-M   'P 1'
#
loop_
_entity.id
_entity.type
_entity.pdbx_description
1 polymer ?
#
loop_
_entity_poly.entity_id
_entity_poly.type
_entity_poly.pdbx_seq_one_letter_code
_entity_poly.pdbx_strand_id
1 'polypeptide(L)'
;MSAELEEIGSSLIDNKIPAPWAKVSYPSMKPLAAYIVDMVERLVFMKKWIEEGAPSTFWLSGFFFTQSFLTGLKQNFARKYTIAIDLIAWDYEVMNDATFNAGEGAEDGAYIYGLFIEGCRWDADQGCLEESQPKILYTKMPHIWLKP
;
A
#
# COMPACT_ATOMS: atom_id res chain seq x y z
N MET A 1 -34.47 -6.90 -15.68
CA MET A 1 -33.10 -6.90 -15.10
C MET A 1 -33.11 -7.76 -13.84
N SER A 2 -32.01 -8.41 -13.50
CA SER A 2 -31.95 -9.10 -12.20
C SER A 2 -31.86 -8.05 -11.07
N ALA A 3 -32.35 -8.41 -9.85
CA ALA A 3 -32.30 -7.52 -8.70
C ALA A 3 -30.87 -7.04 -8.39
N GLU A 4 -29.87 -7.87 -8.66
CA GLU A 4 -28.46 -7.52 -8.50
C GLU A 4 -28.01 -6.42 -9.47
N LEU A 5 -28.46 -6.47 -10.73
CA LEU A 5 -28.15 -5.41 -11.71
C LEU A 5 -28.84 -4.10 -11.38
N GLU A 6 -30.05 -4.16 -10.79
CA GLU A 6 -30.76 -2.96 -10.34
C GLU A 6 -30.04 -2.32 -9.13
N GLU A 7 -29.57 -3.14 -8.17
CA GLU A 7 -28.78 -2.68 -7.04
C GLU A 7 -27.45 -2.02 -7.50
N ILE A 8 -26.75 -2.65 -8.42
CA ILE A 8 -25.51 -2.11 -8.98
C ILE A 8 -25.82 -0.77 -9.67
N GLY A 9 -26.83 -0.73 -10.54
CA GLY A 9 -27.22 0.50 -11.26
C GLY A 9 -27.56 1.66 -10.33
N SER A 10 -28.35 1.40 -9.30
CA SER A 10 -28.69 2.40 -8.28
C SER A 10 -27.45 2.91 -7.53
N SER A 11 -26.56 2.02 -7.12
CA SER A 11 -25.31 2.38 -6.43
C SER A 11 -24.40 3.26 -7.29
N LEU A 12 -24.29 2.96 -8.60
CA LEU A 12 -23.50 3.76 -9.54
C LEU A 12 -24.07 5.18 -9.71
N ILE A 13 -25.41 5.30 -9.80
CA ILE A 13 -26.09 6.62 -9.87
C ILE A 13 -25.82 7.42 -8.59
N ASP A 14 -25.84 6.78 -7.45
CA ASP A 14 -25.58 7.39 -6.13
C ASP A 14 -24.09 7.67 -5.86
N ASN A 15 -23.20 7.39 -6.81
CA ASN A 15 -21.73 7.51 -6.64
C ASN A 15 -21.19 6.68 -5.47
N LYS A 16 -21.80 5.51 -5.20
CA LYS A 16 -21.41 4.57 -4.17
C LYS A 16 -20.83 3.30 -4.77
N ILE A 17 -19.93 2.65 -4.03
CA ILE A 17 -19.40 1.34 -4.41
C ILE A 17 -20.51 0.30 -4.26
N PRO A 18 -20.88 -0.45 -5.33
CA PRO A 18 -21.88 -1.51 -5.22
C PRO A 18 -21.50 -2.59 -4.20
N ALA A 19 -22.45 -3.07 -3.39
CA ALA A 19 -22.19 -4.08 -2.38
C ALA A 19 -21.59 -5.39 -2.93
N PRO A 20 -21.97 -5.88 -4.13
CA PRO A 20 -21.32 -7.04 -4.74
C PRO A 20 -19.83 -6.82 -5.04
N TRP A 21 -19.44 -5.59 -5.43
CA TRP A 21 -18.03 -5.26 -5.68
C TRP A 21 -17.24 -5.18 -4.38
N ALA A 22 -17.80 -4.57 -3.34
CA ALA A 22 -17.16 -4.47 -2.04
C ALA A 22 -16.82 -5.83 -1.41
N LYS A 23 -17.64 -6.86 -1.70
CA LYS A 23 -17.42 -8.24 -1.18
C LYS A 23 -16.20 -8.94 -1.78
N VAL A 24 -15.84 -8.63 -3.03
CA VAL A 24 -14.76 -9.31 -3.77
C VAL A 24 -13.52 -8.45 -3.94
N SER A 25 -13.56 -7.23 -3.45
CA SER A 25 -12.48 -6.25 -3.54
C SER A 25 -11.86 -6.00 -2.15
N TYR A 26 -11.43 -4.78 -1.88
CA TYR A 26 -10.84 -4.34 -0.63
C TYR A 26 -11.75 -3.32 0.06
N PRO A 27 -11.71 -3.22 1.40
CA PRO A 27 -12.46 -2.20 2.13
C PRO A 27 -12.03 -0.80 1.71
N SER A 28 -12.99 0.05 1.35
CA SER A 28 -12.72 1.42 0.95
C SER A 28 -13.84 2.35 1.38
N MET A 29 -13.49 3.52 1.88
CA MET A 29 -14.40 4.62 2.16
C MET A 29 -14.38 5.69 1.06
N LYS A 30 -13.66 5.45 -0.04
CA LYS A 30 -13.57 6.37 -1.17
C LYS A 30 -14.91 6.41 -1.93
N PRO A 31 -15.30 7.56 -2.51
CA PRO A 31 -16.41 7.62 -3.46
C PRO A 31 -16.06 6.80 -4.71
N LEU A 32 -17.10 6.38 -5.46
CA LEU A 32 -16.98 5.44 -6.57
C LEU A 32 -15.87 5.81 -7.58
N ALA A 33 -15.79 7.05 -8.00
CA ALA A 33 -14.80 7.48 -8.99
C ALA A 33 -13.36 7.30 -8.47
N ALA A 34 -13.10 7.73 -7.23
CA ALA A 34 -11.79 7.57 -6.59
C ALA A 34 -11.45 6.09 -6.31
N TYR A 35 -12.46 5.28 -5.98
CA TYR A 35 -12.31 3.84 -5.81
C TYR A 35 -11.90 3.15 -7.12
N ILE A 36 -12.54 3.50 -8.25
CA ILE A 36 -12.21 2.91 -9.56
C ILE A 36 -10.79 3.26 -9.97
N VAL A 37 -10.37 4.52 -9.79
CA VAL A 37 -8.99 4.96 -10.09
C VAL A 37 -8.00 4.15 -9.26
N ASP A 38 -8.20 4.08 -7.94
CA ASP A 38 -7.35 3.33 -7.03
C ASP A 38 -7.28 1.83 -7.38
N MET A 39 -8.41 1.22 -7.75
CA MET A 39 -8.45 -0.18 -8.16
C MET A 39 -7.67 -0.41 -9.46
N VAL A 40 -7.80 0.48 -10.44
CA VAL A 40 -7.04 0.39 -11.70
C VAL A 40 -5.54 0.52 -11.45
N GLU A 41 -5.14 1.48 -10.60
CA GLU A 41 -3.72 1.67 -10.22
C GLU A 41 -3.14 0.41 -9.54
N ARG A 42 -3.91 -0.23 -8.64
CA ARG A 42 -3.52 -1.51 -8.02
C ARG A 42 -3.33 -2.62 -9.05
N LEU A 43 -4.26 -2.74 -9.99
CA LEU A 43 -4.16 -3.75 -11.05
C LEU A 43 -2.96 -3.49 -11.97
N VAL A 44 -2.70 -2.23 -12.33
CA VAL A 44 -1.50 -1.84 -13.11
C VAL A 44 -0.23 -2.19 -12.35
N PHE A 45 -0.15 -1.87 -11.05
CA PHE A 45 0.98 -2.22 -10.20
C PHE A 45 1.24 -3.73 -10.16
N MET A 46 0.19 -4.54 -9.94
CA MET A 46 0.31 -6.00 -9.91
C MET A 46 0.68 -6.59 -11.28
N LYS A 47 0.07 -6.07 -12.35
CA LYS A 47 0.39 -6.49 -13.72
C LYS A 47 1.85 -6.22 -14.05
N LYS A 48 2.33 -5.02 -13.76
CA LYS A 48 3.72 -4.64 -13.97
C LYS A 48 4.69 -5.56 -13.22
N TRP A 49 4.38 -5.90 -11.98
CA TRP A 49 5.19 -6.85 -11.22
C TRP A 49 5.26 -8.24 -11.87
N ILE A 50 4.14 -8.74 -12.40
CA ILE A 50 4.10 -10.05 -13.08
C ILE A 50 4.91 -10.01 -14.39
N GLU A 51 4.83 -8.93 -15.15
CA GLU A 51 5.44 -8.82 -16.49
C GLU A 51 6.91 -8.43 -16.44
N GLU A 52 7.30 -7.55 -15.53
CA GLU A 52 8.65 -6.96 -15.45
C GLU A 52 9.49 -7.49 -14.28
N GLY A 53 8.87 -8.27 -13.37
CA GLY A 53 9.52 -8.75 -12.15
C GLY A 53 9.26 -7.83 -10.95
N ALA A 54 9.82 -8.22 -9.80
CA ALA A 54 9.62 -7.49 -8.54
C ALA A 54 10.15 -6.05 -8.65
N PRO A 55 9.35 -5.05 -8.26
CA PRO A 55 9.80 -3.66 -8.27
C PRO A 55 10.85 -3.42 -7.19
N SER A 56 11.68 -2.40 -7.38
CA SER A 56 12.65 -1.98 -6.37
C SER A 56 12.01 -1.35 -5.13
N THR A 57 10.79 -0.82 -5.26
CA THR A 57 9.98 -0.27 -4.17
C THR A 57 8.56 -0.78 -4.29
N PHE A 58 7.95 -1.12 -3.16
CA PHE A 58 6.61 -1.72 -3.11
C PHE A 58 5.57 -0.72 -2.61
N TRP A 59 4.48 -0.60 -3.34
CA TRP A 59 3.33 0.18 -2.90
C TRP A 59 2.53 -0.60 -1.84
N LEU A 60 2.86 -0.40 -0.55
CA LEU A 60 2.29 -1.21 0.54
C LEU A 60 0.78 -1.14 0.61
N SER A 61 0.20 0.05 0.52
CA SER A 61 -1.25 0.23 0.53
C SER A 61 -1.95 -0.23 -0.75
N GLY A 62 -1.19 -0.54 -1.80
CA GLY A 62 -1.69 -1.09 -3.06
C GLY A 62 -2.04 -2.59 -3.00
N PHE A 63 -1.53 -3.32 -2.00
CA PHE A 63 -1.88 -4.72 -1.84
C PHE A 63 -3.33 -4.91 -1.36
N PHE A 64 -4.01 -5.92 -1.88
CA PHE A 64 -5.33 -6.32 -1.39
C PHE A 64 -5.26 -6.97 -0.01
N PHE A 65 -4.17 -7.66 0.28
CA PHE A 65 -3.90 -8.28 1.56
C PHE A 65 -2.43 -8.05 1.97
N THR A 66 -2.18 -6.94 2.60
CA THR A 66 -0.85 -6.46 3.01
C THR A 66 -0.13 -7.44 3.93
N GLN A 67 -0.85 -8.14 4.80
CA GLN A 67 -0.26 -9.10 5.74
C GLN A 67 0.45 -10.25 5.03
N SER A 68 -0.05 -10.71 3.89
CA SER A 68 0.62 -11.75 3.09
C SER A 68 1.97 -11.28 2.58
N PHE A 69 2.06 -10.04 2.12
CA PHE A 69 3.31 -9.44 1.67
C PHE A 69 4.34 -9.38 2.81
N LEU A 70 3.95 -8.85 3.97
CA LEU A 70 4.83 -8.78 5.15
C LEU A 70 5.29 -10.17 5.61
N THR A 71 4.37 -11.13 5.66
CA THR A 71 4.71 -12.52 6.01
C THR A 71 5.67 -13.13 4.99
N GLY A 72 5.45 -12.86 3.70
CA GLY A 72 6.33 -13.32 2.62
C GLY A 72 7.76 -12.79 2.74
N LEU A 73 7.92 -11.51 3.10
CA LEU A 73 9.24 -10.92 3.36
C LEU A 73 9.97 -11.63 4.51
N LYS A 74 9.29 -11.85 5.64
CA LYS A 74 9.86 -12.61 6.77
C LYS A 74 10.23 -14.03 6.38
N GLN A 75 9.38 -14.72 5.62
CA GLN A 75 9.67 -16.07 5.15
C GLN A 75 10.90 -16.13 4.24
N ASN A 76 11.04 -15.17 3.34
CA ASN A 76 12.21 -15.09 2.46
C ASN A 76 13.50 -14.88 3.25
N PHE A 77 13.47 -13.96 4.22
CA PHE A 77 14.61 -13.71 5.11
C PHE A 77 14.93 -14.94 5.96
N ALA A 78 13.93 -15.56 6.58
CA ALA A 78 14.06 -16.80 7.36
C ALA A 78 14.74 -17.92 6.57
N ARG A 79 14.35 -18.09 5.30
CA ARG A 79 14.97 -19.10 4.41
C ARG A 79 16.39 -18.73 4.02
N LYS A 80 16.65 -17.46 3.69
CA LYS A 80 17.99 -16.97 3.29
C LYS A 80 19.03 -17.21 4.39
N TYR A 81 18.65 -16.96 5.64
CA TYR A 81 19.56 -17.03 6.79
C TYR A 81 19.35 -18.27 7.69
N THR A 82 18.41 -19.13 7.33
CA THR A 82 18.11 -20.36 8.12
C THR A 82 17.74 -20.03 9.57
N ILE A 83 16.91 -19.00 9.76
CA ILE A 83 16.44 -18.53 11.06
C ILE A 83 14.96 -18.89 11.24
N ALA A 84 14.54 -19.22 12.46
CA ALA A 84 13.13 -19.43 12.75
C ALA A 84 12.35 -18.11 12.60
N ILE A 85 11.23 -18.15 11.86
CA ILE A 85 10.43 -16.94 11.54
C ILE A 85 9.94 -16.20 12.79
N ASP A 86 9.70 -16.93 13.88
CA ASP A 86 9.21 -16.38 15.15
C ASP A 86 10.27 -15.54 15.88
N LEU A 87 11.53 -15.69 15.52
CA LEU A 87 12.65 -14.90 16.07
C LEU A 87 12.87 -13.59 15.29
N ILE A 88 12.21 -13.41 14.15
CA ILE A 88 12.40 -12.25 13.30
C ILE A 88 11.47 -11.13 13.78
N ALA A 89 12.04 -10.05 14.27
CA ALA A 89 11.33 -8.81 14.54
C ALA A 89 11.40 -7.88 13.31
N TRP A 90 10.48 -6.92 13.21
CA TRP A 90 10.58 -5.86 12.24
C TRP A 90 11.36 -4.67 12.81
N ASP A 91 12.29 -4.18 12.03
CA ASP A 91 12.89 -2.86 12.17
C ASP A 91 12.55 -2.00 10.95
N TYR A 92 12.71 -0.69 11.03
CA TYR A 92 12.42 0.20 9.92
C TYR A 92 13.36 1.41 9.92
N GLU A 93 13.65 1.87 8.73
CA GLU A 93 14.40 3.10 8.51
C GLU A 93 13.64 4.02 7.56
N VAL A 94 13.48 5.27 7.96
CA VAL A 94 12.83 6.29 7.12
C VAL A 94 13.85 6.84 6.14
N MET A 95 13.54 6.75 4.85
CA MET A 95 14.44 7.20 3.80
C MET A 95 14.25 8.70 3.54
N ASN A 96 15.34 9.39 3.28
CA ASN A 96 15.27 10.77 2.82
C ASN A 96 14.91 10.80 1.33
N ASP A 97 13.65 11.10 1.01
CA ASP A 97 13.13 11.09 -0.36
C ASP A 97 13.91 11.99 -1.34
N ALA A 98 14.60 13.02 -0.86
CA ALA A 98 15.40 13.89 -1.71
C ALA A 98 16.68 13.21 -2.24
N THR A 99 17.22 12.26 -1.50
CA THR A 99 18.46 11.54 -1.83
C THR A 99 18.25 10.06 -2.07
N PHE A 100 17.05 9.54 -1.75
CA PHE A 100 16.74 8.13 -1.85
C PHE A 100 16.73 7.66 -3.31
N ASN A 101 17.50 6.62 -3.58
CA ASN A 101 17.48 5.88 -4.83
C ASN A 101 17.39 4.39 -4.49
N ALA A 102 16.30 3.75 -4.85
CA ALA A 102 16.07 2.33 -4.58
C ALA A 102 17.03 1.39 -5.35
N GLY A 103 17.64 1.86 -6.44
CA GLY A 103 18.53 1.04 -7.27
C GLY A 103 17.85 -0.27 -7.70
N GLU A 104 18.51 -1.38 -7.41
CA GLU A 104 17.98 -2.74 -7.67
C GLU A 104 17.00 -3.25 -6.59
N GLY A 105 16.73 -2.44 -5.56
CA GLY A 105 15.91 -2.82 -4.41
C GLY A 105 16.73 -3.07 -3.14
N ALA A 106 16.05 -3.44 -2.06
CA ALA A 106 16.70 -3.76 -0.79
C ALA A 106 17.32 -5.16 -0.84
N GLU A 107 18.53 -5.32 -0.32
CA GLU A 107 19.18 -6.63 -0.20
C GLU A 107 18.38 -7.56 0.73
N ASP A 108 17.90 -7.02 1.84
CA ASP A 108 17.01 -7.71 2.78
C ASP A 108 15.81 -6.82 3.10
N GLY A 109 14.66 -7.45 3.25
CA GLY A 109 13.40 -6.75 3.48
C GLY A 109 12.86 -6.11 2.20
N ALA A 110 12.34 -4.89 2.31
CA ALA A 110 11.80 -4.15 1.17
C ALA A 110 11.74 -2.65 1.44
N TYR A 111 11.95 -1.86 0.39
CA TYR A 111 11.54 -0.45 0.37
C TYR A 111 10.05 -0.37 0.08
N ILE A 112 9.33 0.34 0.91
CA ILE A 112 7.88 0.53 0.78
C ILE A 112 7.52 2.01 0.70
N TYR A 113 6.40 2.30 0.04
CA TYR A 113 5.81 3.62 -0.05
C TYR A 113 4.28 3.55 -0.02
N GLY A 114 3.62 4.71 -0.06
CA GLY A 114 2.16 4.81 -0.07
C GLY A 114 1.53 4.60 1.29
N LEU A 115 2.27 4.84 2.36
CA LEU A 115 1.71 4.86 3.71
C LEU A 115 0.84 6.09 3.92
N PHE A 116 -0.21 5.92 4.72
CA PHE A 116 -1.08 6.97 5.18
C PHE A 116 -1.33 6.80 6.67
N ILE A 117 -1.16 7.88 7.42
CA ILE A 117 -1.47 7.93 8.86
C ILE A 117 -2.50 9.03 9.05
N GLU A 118 -3.69 8.66 9.53
CA GLU A 118 -4.77 9.62 9.76
C GLU A 118 -4.38 10.65 10.82
N GLY A 119 -4.69 11.91 10.55
CA GLY A 119 -4.40 13.02 11.46
C GLY A 119 -2.93 13.42 11.52
N CYS A 120 -2.05 12.83 10.73
CA CYS A 120 -0.62 13.10 10.73
C CYS A 120 -0.11 13.57 9.36
N ARG A 121 0.97 14.33 9.39
CA ARG A 121 1.79 14.65 8.23
C ARG A 121 3.26 14.33 8.52
N TRP A 122 4.01 14.10 7.48
CA TRP A 122 5.46 14.00 7.57
C TRP A 122 6.08 15.38 7.36
N ASP A 123 6.87 15.82 8.31
CA ASP A 123 7.72 17.01 8.17
C ASP A 123 9.10 16.55 7.67
N ALA A 124 9.41 16.88 6.42
CA ALA A 124 10.66 16.46 5.79
C ALA A 124 11.88 17.22 6.30
N ASP A 125 11.67 18.44 6.82
CA ASP A 125 12.76 19.29 7.33
C ASP A 125 13.20 18.82 8.72
N GLN A 126 12.23 18.44 9.55
CA GLN A 126 12.49 17.94 10.92
C GLN A 126 12.66 16.40 10.96
N GLY A 127 12.22 15.69 9.94
CA GLY A 127 12.27 14.23 9.89
C GLY A 127 11.37 13.56 10.92
N CYS A 128 10.20 14.13 11.22
CA CYS A 128 9.27 13.63 12.22
C CYS A 128 7.81 13.70 11.76
N LEU A 129 6.95 12.98 12.49
CA LEU A 129 5.50 13.07 12.31
C LEU A 129 4.97 14.29 13.07
N GLU A 130 4.14 15.07 12.42
CA GLU A 130 3.42 16.20 12.99
C GLU A 130 1.92 16.05 12.78
N GLU A 131 1.14 16.89 13.46
CA GLU A 131 -0.30 16.99 13.25
C GLU A 131 -0.62 17.48 11.85
N SER A 132 -1.66 16.90 11.23
CA SER A 132 -2.10 17.30 9.90
C SER A 132 -2.59 18.74 9.88
N GLN A 133 -2.29 19.47 8.81
CA GLN A 133 -2.77 20.83 8.64
C GLN A 133 -4.27 20.82 8.28
N PRO A 134 -5.05 21.78 8.79
CA PRO A 134 -6.47 21.90 8.45
C PRO A 134 -6.70 21.94 6.94
N LYS A 135 -7.69 21.17 6.47
CA LYS A 135 -8.07 21.05 5.03
C LYS A 135 -7.06 20.32 4.12
N ILE A 136 -5.96 19.81 4.63
CA ILE A 136 -5.05 18.96 3.87
C ILE A 136 -5.38 17.51 4.20
N LEU A 137 -5.99 16.79 3.25
CA LEU A 137 -6.43 15.40 3.43
C LEU A 137 -5.30 14.38 3.23
N TYR A 138 -4.27 14.73 2.46
CA TYR A 138 -3.18 13.84 2.13
C TYR A 138 -1.85 14.56 2.26
N THR A 139 -0.92 13.93 2.98
CA THR A 139 0.48 14.27 2.94
C THR A 139 1.25 13.07 2.42
N LYS A 140 2.24 13.31 1.57
CA LYS A 140 3.12 12.26 1.08
C LYS A 140 3.98 11.80 2.25
N MET A 141 3.83 10.52 2.63
CA MET A 141 4.74 9.88 3.58
C MET A 141 6.02 9.48 2.86
N PRO A 142 7.19 9.51 3.54
CA PRO A 142 8.45 9.11 2.94
C PRO A 142 8.48 7.61 2.61
N HIS A 143 9.46 7.21 1.81
CA HIS A 143 9.79 5.80 1.66
C HIS A 143 10.34 5.25 2.98
N ILE A 144 10.03 4.01 3.26
CA ILE A 144 10.51 3.30 4.45
C ILE A 144 11.19 2.01 4.00
N TRP A 145 12.36 1.75 4.55
CA TRP A 145 12.99 0.45 4.46
C TRP A 145 12.52 -0.43 5.62
N LEU A 146 11.77 -1.48 5.30
CA LEU A 146 11.39 -2.52 6.26
C LEU A 146 12.50 -3.58 6.30
N LYS A 147 13.07 -3.76 7.48
CA LYS A 147 14.14 -4.71 7.76
C LYS A 147 13.60 -5.87 8.60
N PRO A 148 13.68 -7.11 8.14
CA PRO A 148 13.33 -8.27 8.95
C PRO A 148 14.35 -8.52 10.04
#